data_c1d571c5f07268ce9bd313a58e8dac7b
#
_entry.id   c1d571c5f07268ce9bd313a58e8dac7b
#
_cell.length_a   1.000
_cell.length_b   1.000
_cell.length_c   1.000
_cell.angle_alpha   90.00
_cell.angle_beta   90.00
_cell.angle_gamma   90.00
#
_symmetry.space_group_name_H-M   'P 1'
#
loop_
_entity.id
_entity.type
_entity.pdbx_description
1 polymer ?
#
loop_
_entity_poly.entity_id
_entity_poly.type
_entity_poly.pdbx_seq_one_letter_code
_entity_poly.pdbx_strand_id
1 'polypeptide(L)'
;IDRIYTPIEKEKSERRANRAASYAKRFAAKEACSKALGTGLRAGVFWRDMGVVNKRSGQPTMQLTHGALARLHQIVPDGYIPQIDLTITDDFPLAQAIVIISAIKIEQGSDV
;
A
#
# COMPACT_ATOMS: atom_id res chain seq x y z
N ILE A 1 9.29 14.98 3.29
CA ILE A 1 9.70 13.59 2.96
C ILE A 1 9.49 12.68 4.16
N ASP A 2 9.93 13.07 5.34
CA ASP A 2 9.85 12.22 6.53
C ASP A 2 8.41 11.94 7.00
N ARG A 3 7.46 12.80 6.65
CA ARG A 3 6.05 12.62 7.00
C ARG A 3 5.32 11.69 6.03
N ILE A 4 5.85 11.53 4.84
CA ILE A 4 5.18 10.79 3.77
C ILE A 4 5.78 9.42 3.60
N TYR A 5 7.09 9.31 3.61
CA TYR A 5 7.79 8.09 3.26
C TYR A 5 8.39 7.40 4.49
N THR A 6 8.35 6.08 4.47
CA THR A 6 9.00 5.27 5.49
C THR A 6 10.52 5.31 5.30
N PRO A 7 11.31 4.99 6.34
CA PRO A 7 12.76 4.92 6.19
C PRO A 7 13.21 3.97 5.08
N ILE A 8 12.53 2.83 4.93
CA ILE A 8 12.84 1.87 3.85
C ILE A 8 12.59 2.48 2.49
N GLU A 9 11.48 3.19 2.32
CA GLU A 9 11.14 3.85 1.06
C GLU A 9 12.15 4.92 0.71
N LYS A 10 12.58 5.71 1.69
CA LYS A 10 13.59 6.75 1.49
C LYS A 10 14.92 6.13 1.07
N GLU A 11 15.36 5.10 1.75
CA GLU A 11 16.60 4.42 1.43
C GLU A 11 16.57 3.89 -0.01
N LYS A 12 15.52 3.21 -0.38
CA LYS A 12 15.38 2.64 -1.73
C LYS A 12 15.33 3.72 -2.80
N SER A 13 14.58 4.81 -2.55
CA SER A 13 14.47 5.90 -3.52
C SER A 13 15.76 6.66 -3.70
N GLU A 14 16.50 6.88 -2.61
CA GLU A 14 17.79 7.59 -2.68
C GLU A 14 18.85 6.81 -3.44
N ARG A 15 18.73 5.49 -3.55
CA ARG A 15 19.65 4.66 -4.34
C ARG A 15 19.36 4.69 -5.83
N ARG A 16 18.18 5.15 -6.25
CA ARG A 16 17.79 5.13 -7.65
C ARG A 16 18.45 6.26 -8.42
N ALA A 17 18.81 5.99 -9.68
CA ALA A 17 19.34 7.02 -10.58
C ALA A 17 18.35 8.15 -10.78
N ASN A 18 17.05 7.84 -10.83
CA ASN A 18 15.99 8.82 -10.88
C ASN A 18 15.18 8.80 -9.59
N ARG A 19 15.65 9.56 -8.60
CA ARG A 19 15.01 9.63 -7.29
C ARG A 19 13.59 10.18 -7.38
N ALA A 20 13.39 11.22 -8.18
CA ALA A 20 12.08 11.85 -8.32
C ALA A 20 11.05 10.85 -8.83
N ALA A 21 11.40 10.03 -9.82
CA ALA A 21 10.51 9.01 -10.36
C ALA A 21 10.16 7.95 -9.29
N SER A 22 11.15 7.54 -8.49
CA SER A 22 10.91 6.55 -7.44
C SER A 22 9.96 7.10 -6.37
N TYR A 23 10.16 8.33 -5.92
CA TYR A 23 9.26 8.96 -4.96
C TYR A 23 7.85 9.16 -5.54
N ALA A 24 7.76 9.58 -6.80
CA ALA A 24 6.45 9.79 -7.44
C ALA A 24 5.63 8.50 -7.51
N LYS A 25 6.27 7.37 -7.85
CA LYS A 25 5.60 6.06 -7.89
C LYS A 25 5.07 5.67 -6.51
N ARG A 26 5.89 5.86 -5.49
CA ARG A 26 5.51 5.52 -4.13
C ARG A 26 4.39 6.42 -3.62
N PHE A 27 4.44 7.70 -3.94
CA PHE A 27 3.38 8.63 -3.58
C PHE A 27 2.05 8.27 -4.24
N ALA A 28 2.08 7.95 -5.54
CA ALA A 28 0.88 7.52 -6.26
C ALA A 28 0.26 6.26 -5.62
N ALA A 29 1.09 5.31 -5.20
CA ALA A 29 0.62 4.11 -4.52
C ALA A 29 -0.05 4.46 -3.18
N LYS A 30 0.53 5.37 -2.41
CA LYS A 30 -0.05 5.80 -1.13
C LYS A 30 -1.39 6.50 -1.31
N GLU A 31 -1.50 7.36 -2.30
CA GLU A 31 -2.78 8.02 -2.62
C GLU A 31 -3.83 6.99 -3.00
N ALA A 32 -3.50 6.06 -3.88
CA ALA A 32 -4.42 5.02 -4.30
C ALA A 32 -4.85 4.15 -3.12
N CYS A 33 -3.90 3.81 -2.23
CA CYS A 33 -4.18 3.02 -1.05
C CYS A 33 -5.14 3.74 -0.09
N SER A 34 -4.91 5.03 0.14
CA SER A 34 -5.79 5.83 1.01
C SER A 34 -7.23 5.87 0.50
N LYS A 35 -7.39 5.95 -0.82
CA LYS A 35 -8.71 5.91 -1.45
C LYS A 35 -9.34 4.54 -1.32
N ALA A 36 -8.57 3.47 -1.51
CA ALA A 36 -9.07 2.11 -1.35
C ALA A 36 -9.53 1.83 0.09
N LEU A 37 -8.88 2.42 1.07
CA LEU A 37 -9.31 2.34 2.48
C LEU A 37 -10.57 3.15 2.75
N GLY A 38 -10.94 4.04 1.85
CA GLY A 38 -12.16 4.84 1.95
C GLY A 38 -12.06 6.05 2.87
N THR A 39 -10.90 6.32 3.44
CA THR A 39 -10.72 7.40 4.41
C THR A 39 -9.94 8.59 3.86
N GLY A 40 -9.15 8.38 2.80
CA GLY A 40 -8.09 9.32 2.50
C GLY A 40 -7.14 9.40 3.69
N LEU A 41 -6.77 10.61 4.10
CA LEU A 41 -5.90 10.83 5.26
C LEU A 41 -6.70 11.20 6.50
N ARG A 42 -7.89 10.63 6.66
CA ARG A 42 -8.76 10.87 7.81
C ARG A 42 -8.76 9.63 8.71
N ALA A 43 -9.38 9.78 9.88
CA ALA A 43 -9.60 8.67 10.81
C ALA A 43 -8.31 7.98 11.25
N GLY A 44 -7.23 8.74 11.41
CA GLY A 44 -5.95 8.20 11.89
C GLY A 44 -5.12 7.51 10.83
N VAL A 45 -5.45 7.66 9.56
CA VAL A 45 -4.66 7.10 8.45
C VAL A 45 -3.66 8.14 7.98
N PHE A 46 -2.38 7.81 8.04
CA PHE A 46 -1.29 8.71 7.68
C PHE A 46 -0.43 8.10 6.57
N TRP A 47 0.24 8.97 5.81
CA TRP A 47 1.09 8.55 4.68
C TRP A 47 2.11 7.46 5.06
N ARG A 48 2.78 7.61 6.20
CA ARG A 48 3.82 6.66 6.62
C ARG A 48 3.27 5.31 7.04
N ASP A 49 1.97 5.20 7.24
CA ASP A 49 1.32 3.94 7.60
C ASP A 49 1.06 3.05 6.38
N MET A 50 1.32 3.56 5.19
CA MET A 50 1.10 2.88 3.92
C MET A 50 2.41 2.80 3.15
N GLY A 51 3.24 1.82 3.47
CA GLY A 51 4.53 1.65 2.83
C GLY A 51 4.47 0.79 1.59
N VAL A 52 5.22 1.16 0.57
CA VAL A 52 5.41 0.33 -0.62
C VAL A 52 6.60 -0.59 -0.36
N VAL A 53 6.37 -1.88 -0.44
CA VAL A 53 7.40 -2.91 -0.26
C VAL A 53 7.33 -3.91 -1.40
N ASN A 54 8.36 -4.72 -1.55
CA ASN A 54 8.36 -5.76 -2.57
C ASN A 54 8.13 -7.13 -1.94
N LYS A 55 7.30 -7.93 -2.60
CA LYS A 55 7.18 -9.35 -2.28
C LYS A 55 8.48 -10.07 -2.65
N ARG A 56 8.62 -11.32 -2.21
CA ARG A 56 9.77 -12.14 -2.61
C ARG A 56 9.92 -12.27 -4.12
N SER A 57 8.81 -12.26 -4.83
CA SER A 57 8.80 -12.28 -6.30
C SER A 57 9.35 -11.02 -6.94
N GLY A 58 9.57 -9.96 -6.15
CA GLY A 58 9.94 -8.64 -6.66
C GLY A 58 8.74 -7.74 -6.96
N GLN A 59 7.54 -8.29 -6.98
CA GLN A 59 6.33 -7.52 -7.24
C GLN A 59 6.05 -6.56 -6.08
N PRO A 60 5.72 -5.28 -6.37
CA PRO A 60 5.38 -4.32 -5.32
C PRO A 60 4.05 -4.66 -4.65
N THR A 61 3.96 -4.34 -3.39
CA THR A 61 2.72 -4.42 -2.63
C THR A 61 2.72 -3.33 -1.56
N MET A 62 1.61 -3.21 -0.84
CA MET A 62 1.49 -2.27 0.26
C MET A 62 1.65 -3.00 1.59
N GLN A 63 2.41 -2.39 2.49
CA GLN A 63 2.47 -2.82 3.89
C GLN A 63 1.78 -1.76 4.73
N LEU A 64 0.71 -2.13 5.41
CA LEU A 64 -0.04 -1.21 6.25
C LEU A 64 0.34 -1.39 7.71
N THR A 65 0.45 -0.26 8.41
CA THR A 65 0.77 -0.23 9.84
C THR A 65 -0.15 0.75 10.55
N HIS A 66 -0.17 0.69 11.88
CA HIS A 66 -0.87 1.67 12.72
C HIS A 66 -2.30 1.95 12.26
N GLY A 67 -2.65 3.21 12.05
CA GLY A 67 -4.01 3.61 11.69
C GLY A 67 -4.52 3.05 10.37
N ALA A 68 -3.64 2.91 9.38
CA ALA A 68 -4.02 2.30 8.11
C ALA A 68 -4.35 0.82 8.27
N LEU A 69 -3.57 0.10 9.07
CA LEU A 69 -3.84 -1.30 9.37
C LEU A 69 -5.14 -1.46 10.15
N ALA A 70 -5.37 -0.60 11.15
CA ALA A 70 -6.61 -0.61 11.91
C ALA A 70 -7.82 -0.39 11.00
N ARG A 71 -7.72 0.55 10.06
CA ARG A 71 -8.79 0.80 9.09
C ARG A 71 -9.03 -0.41 8.19
N LEU A 72 -7.97 -1.06 7.73
CA LEU A 72 -8.09 -2.27 6.93
C LEU A 72 -8.90 -3.34 7.66
N HIS A 73 -8.61 -3.54 8.94
CA HIS A 73 -9.34 -4.51 9.76
C HIS A 73 -10.82 -4.13 9.93
N GLN A 74 -11.14 -2.82 9.96
CA GLN A 74 -12.52 -2.38 10.06
C GLN A 74 -13.35 -2.71 8.82
N ILE A 75 -12.74 -2.65 7.63
CA ILE A 75 -13.47 -2.86 6.37
C ILE A 75 -13.49 -4.31 5.92
N VAL A 76 -12.68 -5.17 6.54
CA VAL A 76 -12.67 -6.61 6.22
C VAL A 76 -13.67 -7.33 7.13
N PRO A 77 -14.68 -8.01 6.56
CA PRO A 77 -15.66 -8.72 7.39
C PRO A 77 -15.05 -9.88 8.16
N ASP A 78 -15.71 -10.27 9.24
CA ASP A 78 -15.32 -11.47 9.98
C ASP A 78 -15.37 -12.70 9.07
N GLY A 79 -14.38 -13.55 9.20
CA GLY A 79 -14.28 -14.75 8.38
C GLY A 79 -13.58 -14.51 7.04
N TYR A 80 -13.08 -13.28 6.81
CA TYR A 80 -12.34 -12.94 5.61
C TYR A 80 -10.95 -12.43 5.96
N ILE A 81 -10.04 -12.54 5.00
CA ILE A 81 -8.71 -11.95 5.11
C ILE A 81 -8.53 -10.93 4.00
N PRO A 82 -7.76 -9.88 4.25
CA PRO A 82 -7.51 -8.88 3.21
C PRO A 82 -6.48 -9.38 2.21
N GLN A 83 -6.67 -8.99 0.97
CA GLN A 83 -5.66 -9.10 -0.08
C GLN A 83 -5.49 -7.73 -0.70
N ILE A 84 -4.26 -7.28 -0.80
CA ILE A 84 -3.95 -5.98 -1.38
C ILE A 84 -3.13 -6.20 -2.64
N ASP A 85 -3.67 -5.73 -3.75
CA ASP A 85 -2.98 -5.77 -5.04
C ASP A 85 -2.61 -4.36 -5.45
N LEU A 86 -1.36 -4.18 -5.86
CA LEU A 86 -0.81 -2.90 -6.27
C LEU A 86 -0.23 -3.03 -7.67
N THR A 87 -0.65 -2.14 -8.55
CA THR A 87 -0.06 -1.99 -9.87
C THR A 87 0.41 -0.55 -10.03
N ILE A 88 1.65 -0.37 -10.44
CA ILE A 88 2.24 0.94 -10.66
C ILE A 88 2.64 1.04 -12.13
N THR A 89 2.15 2.08 -12.78
CA THR A 89 2.54 2.44 -14.14
C THR A 89 3.45 3.64 -14.06
N ASP A 90 4.63 3.50 -14.65
CA ASP A 90 5.67 4.50 -14.57
C ASP A 90 5.94 5.08 -15.95
N ASP A 91 5.54 6.31 -16.15
CA ASP A 91 5.80 7.08 -17.38
C ASP A 91 6.25 8.47 -16.94
N PHE A 92 7.51 8.54 -16.54
CA PHE A 92 8.07 9.76 -15.97
C PHE A 92 7.87 10.96 -16.90
N PRO A 93 7.44 12.14 -16.38
CA PRO A 93 7.34 12.49 -14.96
C PRO A 93 6.04 12.07 -14.28
N LEU A 94 5.16 11.35 -14.98
CA LEU A 94 3.90 10.91 -14.44
C LEU A 94 4.04 9.52 -13.82
N ALA A 95 3.30 9.27 -12.79
CA ALA A 95 3.18 7.95 -12.20
C ALA A 95 1.74 7.71 -11.81
N GLN A 96 1.24 6.52 -12.09
CA GLN A 96 -0.11 6.10 -11.73
C GLN A 96 -0.04 4.81 -10.95
N ALA A 97 -0.94 4.65 -10.00
CA ALA A 97 -1.03 3.44 -9.23
C ALA A 97 -2.49 3.05 -9.06
N ILE A 98 -2.73 1.74 -9.06
CA ILE A 98 -4.03 1.16 -8.77
C ILE A 98 -3.83 0.24 -7.57
N VAL A 99 -4.64 0.45 -6.54
CA VAL A 99 -4.69 -0.40 -5.36
C VAL A 99 -6.08 -1.03 -5.29
N ILE A 100 -6.11 -2.34 -5.22
CA ILE A 100 -7.35 -3.10 -5.04
C ILE A 100 -7.23 -3.84 -3.71
N ILE A 101 -8.17 -3.59 -2.81
CA ILE A 101 -8.28 -4.31 -1.56
C ILE A 101 -9.46 -5.26 -1.68
N SER A 102 -9.18 -6.55 -1.54
CA SER A 102 -10.17 -7.61 -1.64
C SER A 102 -10.28 -8.31 -0.30
N ALA A 103 -11.49 -8.77 0.03
CA ALA A 103 -11.72 -9.63 1.17
C ALA A 103 -11.88 -11.06 0.66
N ILE A 104 -10.99 -11.95 1.08
CA ILE A 104 -10.99 -13.34 0.65
C ILE A 104 -11.57 -14.18 1.79
N LYS A 105 -12.59 -14.95 1.49
CA LYS A 105 -13.22 -15.80 2.48
C LYS A 105 -12.24 -16.84 2.99
N ILE A 106 -12.12 -16.94 4.30
CA ILE A 106 -11.31 -17.99 4.91
C ILE A 106 -12.04 -19.30 4.70
N GLU A 107 -11.40 -20.23 3.99
CA GLU A 107 -11.92 -21.59 3.92
C GLU A 107 -11.75 -22.22 5.29
N GLN A 108 -12.87 -22.57 5.89
CA GLN A 108 -12.80 -23.41 7.06
C GLN A 108 -12.23 -24.73 6.61
N GLY A 109 -11.18 -25.17 7.31
CA GLY A 109 -10.58 -26.43 7.00
C GLY A 109 -11.65 -27.48 6.81
N SER A 110 -11.44 -28.28 5.78
CA SER A 110 -12.36 -29.33 5.44
C SER A 110 -12.79 -30.08 6.70
N ASP A 111 -14.07 -30.16 6.90
CA ASP A 111 -14.67 -30.95 7.99
C ASP A 111 -14.56 -32.46 7.75
N VAL A 112 -13.74 -32.78 6.83
CA VAL A 112 -13.53 -34.18 6.48
C VAL A 112 -12.40 -34.77 7.26
#